data_87ea354d7cdc79fb24cc99cb79a0d758
#
_entry.id   87ea354d7cdc79fb24cc99cb79a0d758
#
_cell.length_a   1.000
_cell.length_b   1.000
_cell.length_c   1.000
_cell.angle_alpha   90.00
_cell.angle_beta   90.00
_cell.angle_gamma   90.00
#
_symmetry.space_group_name_H-M   'P 1'
#
loop_
_entity.id
_entity.type
_entity.pdbx_description
1 polymer ?
#
loop_
_entity_poly.entity_id
_entity_poly.type
_entity_poly.pdbx_seq_one_letter_code
_entity_poly.pdbx_strand_id
1 'polypeptide(L)'
;MNNRFKFRVWDKLAERMIYPHNDNQQHFIIDLNGRFHNLQNGSGGDDYVIQQYTGLTDSNDDPIYEGDILKNHYDVGNNIIGQVLYESDHGGYIFQWKRKGRGQDYKNLNCDVAFESVIVGNIFENPELLN
;
A
#
# COMPACT_ATOMS: atom_id res chain seq x y z
N MET A 1 -13.92 -16.89 0.60
CA MET A 1 -14.29 -15.45 0.59
C MET A 1 -13.03 -14.61 0.64
N ASN A 2 -12.86 -13.72 -0.30
CA ASN A 2 -11.70 -12.84 -0.32
C ASN A 2 -11.85 -11.76 0.76
N ASN A 3 -10.99 -11.82 1.78
CA ASN A 3 -11.04 -10.85 2.88
C ASN A 3 -10.20 -9.62 2.53
N ARG A 4 -10.86 -8.60 1.97
CA ARG A 4 -10.21 -7.31 1.66
C ARG A 4 -9.97 -6.43 2.89
N PHE A 5 -10.49 -6.80 4.04
CA PHE A 5 -10.33 -6.04 5.28
C PHE A 5 -9.08 -6.47 6.04
N LYS A 6 -7.98 -6.61 5.32
CA LYS A 6 -6.66 -6.79 5.90
C LYS A 6 -5.93 -5.47 5.90
N PHE A 7 -5.11 -5.27 6.90
CA PHE A 7 -4.35 -4.05 7.08
C PHE A 7 -2.90 -4.38 7.38
N ARG A 8 -2.02 -3.45 7.04
CA ARG A 8 -0.66 -3.40 7.58
C ARG A 8 -0.49 -2.04 8.22
N VAL A 9 0.48 -1.92 9.11
CA VAL A 9 0.68 -0.70 9.88
C VAL A 9 2.15 -0.31 9.84
N TRP A 10 2.42 0.93 9.46
CA TRP A 10 3.76 1.49 9.53
C TRP A 10 3.97 2.11 10.91
N ASP A 11 4.96 1.60 11.64
CA ASP A 11 5.38 2.14 12.93
C ASP A 11 6.44 3.22 12.69
N LYS A 12 6.06 4.49 12.88
CA LYS A 12 6.95 5.62 12.59
C LYS A 12 8.16 5.67 13.51
N LEU A 13 8.01 5.27 14.76
CA LEU A 13 9.08 5.33 15.74
C LEU A 13 10.09 4.21 15.55
N ALA A 14 9.61 3.01 15.30
CA ALA A 14 10.48 1.85 15.07
C ALA A 14 10.93 1.73 13.61
N GLU A 15 10.34 2.52 12.72
CA GLU A 15 10.62 2.48 11.27
C GLU A 15 10.50 1.06 10.70
N ARG A 16 9.38 0.41 11.02
CA ARG A 16 9.11 -0.94 10.53
C ARG A 16 7.65 -1.11 10.13
N MET A 17 7.42 -2.03 9.19
CA MET A 17 6.09 -2.42 8.77
C MET A 17 5.60 -3.61 9.58
N ILE A 18 4.37 -3.50 10.10
CA ILE A 18 3.68 -4.56 10.82
C ILE A 18 2.66 -5.18 9.86
N TYR A 19 2.82 -6.45 9.54
CA TYR A 19 1.94 -7.19 8.63
C TYR A 19 0.99 -8.10 9.42
N PRO A 20 -0.14 -8.51 8.81
CA PRO A 20 -1.12 -9.38 9.49
C PRO A 20 -0.56 -10.73 9.97
N HIS A 21 0.51 -11.20 9.33
CA HIS A 21 1.12 -12.50 9.64
C HIS A 21 2.31 -12.39 10.58
N ASN A 22 2.62 -11.20 11.09
CA ASN A 22 3.71 -11.02 12.05
C ASN A 22 3.33 -11.64 13.39
N ASP A 23 4.33 -12.10 14.12
CA ASP A 23 4.16 -12.69 15.43
C ASP A 23 3.60 -11.68 16.45
N ASN A 24 2.87 -12.17 17.45
CA ASN A 24 2.38 -11.36 18.57
C ASN A 24 1.41 -10.24 18.21
N GLN A 25 0.54 -10.49 17.24
CA GLN A 25 -0.45 -9.50 16.84
C GLN A 25 -1.69 -9.42 17.73
N GLN A 26 -1.79 -10.27 18.73
CA GLN A 26 -2.97 -10.35 19.59
C GLN A 26 -3.25 -9.05 20.36
N HIS A 27 -2.22 -8.22 20.56
CA HIS A 27 -2.35 -6.95 21.23
C HIS A 27 -2.42 -5.75 20.27
N PHE A 28 -2.44 -6.00 18.96
CA PHE A 28 -2.65 -4.97 17.94
C PHE A 28 -4.10 -5.00 17.49
N ILE A 29 -4.80 -3.88 17.61
CA ILE A 29 -6.19 -3.76 17.16
C ILE A 29 -6.39 -2.49 16.35
N ILE A 30 -7.38 -2.54 15.47
CA ILE A 30 -7.89 -1.37 14.76
C ILE A 30 -9.35 -1.25 15.18
N ASP A 31 -9.74 -0.10 15.74
CA ASP A 31 -11.12 0.12 16.16
C ASP A 31 -12.02 0.47 14.96
N LEU A 32 -13.32 0.60 15.21
CA LEU A 32 -14.28 0.88 14.14
C LEU A 32 -14.11 2.28 13.54
N ASN A 33 -13.37 3.16 14.18
CA ASN A 33 -13.03 4.48 13.65
C ASN A 33 -11.71 4.45 12.85
N GLY A 34 -11.11 3.28 12.68
CA GLY A 34 -9.87 3.13 11.92
C GLY A 34 -8.63 3.55 12.68
N ARG A 35 -8.65 3.54 14.01
CA ARG A 35 -7.50 3.90 14.83
C ARG A 35 -6.77 2.65 15.30
N PHE A 36 -5.45 2.70 15.21
CA PHE A 36 -4.58 1.62 15.66
C PHE A 36 -4.28 1.75 17.15
N HIS A 37 -4.31 0.62 17.86
CA HIS A 37 -3.98 0.53 19.28
C HIS A 37 -3.04 -0.64 19.52
N ASN A 38 -1.99 -0.39 20.28
CA ASN A 38 -1.13 -1.43 20.82
C ASN A 38 -1.50 -1.62 22.28
N LEU A 39 -2.22 -2.70 22.59
CA LEU A 39 -2.75 -2.95 23.93
C LEU A 39 -1.65 -3.33 24.94
N GLN A 40 -0.48 -3.73 24.46
CA GLN A 40 0.61 -4.13 25.33
C GLN A 40 1.29 -2.93 25.99
N ASN A 41 1.49 -1.84 25.25
CA ASN A 41 2.19 -0.65 25.77
C ASN A 41 1.36 0.62 25.76
N GLY A 42 0.10 0.54 25.32
CA GLY A 42 -0.80 1.69 25.29
C GLY A 42 -0.53 2.69 24.16
N SER A 43 0.42 2.39 23.27
CA SER A 43 0.70 3.29 22.14
C SER A 43 -0.36 3.16 21.04
N GLY A 44 -0.42 4.15 20.18
CA GLY A 44 -1.38 4.19 19.08
C GLY A 44 -1.44 5.59 18.47
N GLY A 45 -2.46 5.80 17.63
CA GLY A 45 -2.73 7.11 17.06
C GLY A 45 -1.70 7.52 15.99
N ASP A 46 -1.23 8.76 16.08
CA ASP A 46 -0.44 9.40 15.02
C ASP A 46 0.97 8.81 14.81
N ASP A 47 1.45 7.96 15.72
CA ASP A 47 2.73 7.26 15.57
C ASP A 47 2.65 6.08 14.63
N TYR A 48 1.45 5.74 14.15
CA TYR A 48 1.19 4.59 13.29
C TYR A 48 0.37 5.00 12.09
N VAL A 49 0.73 4.47 10.92
CA VAL A 49 -0.03 4.69 9.68
C VAL A 49 -0.64 3.37 9.24
N ILE A 50 -1.96 3.33 9.19
CA ILE A 50 -2.72 2.16 8.75
C ILE A 50 -2.82 2.19 7.24
N GLN A 51 -2.53 1.05 6.61
CA GLN A 51 -2.69 0.87 5.17
C GLN A 51 -3.53 -0.36 4.90
N GLN A 52 -4.49 -0.22 4.00
CA GLN A 52 -5.43 -1.29 3.69
C GLN A 52 -4.95 -2.11 2.50
N TYR A 53 -5.20 -3.43 2.57
CA TYR A 53 -5.08 -4.32 1.43
C TYR A 53 -6.10 -3.92 0.36
N THR A 54 -5.63 -3.78 -0.88
CA THR A 54 -6.48 -3.34 -1.99
C THR A 54 -7.48 -4.39 -2.47
N GLY A 55 -7.29 -5.64 -2.06
CA GLY A 55 -8.05 -6.77 -2.58
C GLY A 55 -7.44 -7.39 -3.83
N LEU A 56 -6.34 -6.85 -4.32
CA LEU A 56 -5.68 -7.30 -5.54
C LEU A 56 -4.27 -7.81 -5.23
N THR A 57 -3.80 -8.72 -6.08
CA THR A 57 -2.44 -9.26 -6.00
C THR A 57 -1.66 -8.87 -7.26
N ASP A 58 -0.35 -8.79 -7.14
CA ASP A 58 0.53 -8.51 -8.27
C ASP A 58 0.77 -9.77 -9.13
N SER A 59 1.64 -9.67 -10.13
CA SER A 59 1.94 -10.79 -11.02
C SER A 59 2.60 -11.98 -10.32
N ASN A 60 3.18 -11.76 -9.14
CA ASN A 60 3.77 -12.81 -8.30
C ASN A 60 2.79 -13.35 -7.26
N ASP A 61 1.52 -12.97 -7.33
CA ASP A 61 0.47 -13.33 -6.38
C ASP A 61 0.71 -12.76 -4.97
N ASP A 62 1.46 -11.67 -4.87
CA ASP A 62 1.68 -10.96 -3.61
C ASP A 62 0.59 -9.91 -3.39
N PRO A 63 0.04 -9.79 -2.16
CA PRO A 63 -1.03 -8.84 -1.89
C PRO A 63 -0.54 -7.39 -2.01
N ILE A 64 -1.31 -6.56 -2.73
CA ILE A 64 -1.02 -5.15 -2.91
C ILE A 64 -1.75 -4.35 -1.84
N TYR A 65 -0.99 -3.54 -1.10
CA TYR A 65 -1.52 -2.59 -0.10
C TYR A 65 -1.43 -1.16 -0.64
N GLU A 66 -2.31 -0.29 -0.14
CA GLU A 66 -2.08 1.13 -0.37
C GLU A 66 -0.70 1.52 0.15
N GLY A 67 -0.02 2.43 -0.56
CA GLY A 67 1.34 2.78 -0.25
C GLY A 67 2.39 1.89 -0.89
N ASP A 68 2.02 0.79 -1.52
CA ASP A 68 2.97 -0.01 -2.28
C ASP A 68 3.46 0.75 -3.52
N ILE A 69 4.70 0.50 -3.89
CA ILE A 69 5.29 0.99 -5.13
C ILE A 69 5.33 -0.18 -6.10
N LEU A 70 4.72 0.03 -7.27
CA LEU A 70 4.62 -0.97 -8.30
C LEU A 70 5.48 -0.58 -9.50
N LYS A 71 6.10 -1.60 -10.10
CA LYS A 71 6.67 -1.52 -11.44
C LYS A 71 5.68 -2.16 -12.39
N ASN A 72 5.14 -1.36 -13.32
CA ASN A 72 4.10 -1.81 -14.24
C ASN A 72 4.67 -1.93 -15.64
N HIS A 73 4.36 -3.04 -16.30
CA HIS A 73 4.81 -3.36 -17.66
C HIS A 73 3.79 -2.94 -18.72
N TYR A 74 3.20 -1.78 -18.55
CA TYR A 74 2.06 -1.32 -19.33
C TYR A 74 2.40 -1.09 -20.81
N ASP A 75 3.61 -0.68 -21.11
CA ASP A 75 4.00 -0.33 -22.47
C ASP A 75 5.20 -1.16 -22.89
N VAL A 76 5.14 -1.69 -24.12
CA VAL A 76 6.21 -2.53 -24.65
C VAL A 76 7.52 -1.72 -24.63
N GLY A 77 8.44 -2.11 -23.74
CA GLY A 77 9.73 -1.49 -23.58
C GLY A 77 9.82 -0.36 -22.56
N ASN A 78 8.70 0.04 -21.95
CA ASN A 78 8.69 1.09 -20.93
C ASN A 78 8.07 0.59 -19.63
N ASN A 79 8.88 0.53 -18.58
CA ASN A 79 8.38 0.26 -17.24
C ASN A 79 7.98 1.57 -16.56
N ILE A 80 6.82 1.58 -15.95
CA ILE A 80 6.32 2.69 -15.17
C ILE A 80 6.44 2.32 -13.70
N ILE A 81 7.04 3.20 -12.90
CA ILE A 81 7.11 3.03 -11.46
C ILE A 81 6.22 4.08 -10.81
N GLY A 82 5.28 3.62 -10.00
CA GLY A 82 4.34 4.48 -9.33
C GLY A 82 3.86 3.91 -8.01
N GLN A 83 3.00 4.64 -7.33
CA GLN A 83 2.47 4.26 -6.04
C GLN A 83 0.99 3.95 -6.09
N VAL A 84 0.56 3.11 -5.16
CA VAL A 84 -0.85 2.79 -4.93
C VAL A 84 -1.38 3.70 -3.83
N LEU A 85 -2.45 4.43 -4.10
CA LEU A 85 -3.11 5.25 -3.08
C LEU A 85 -4.63 5.19 -3.24
N TYR A 86 -5.33 5.49 -2.15
CA TYR A 86 -6.78 5.64 -2.19
C TYR A 86 -7.11 7.07 -2.60
N GLU A 87 -7.91 7.19 -3.66
CA GLU A 87 -8.35 8.50 -4.14
C GLU A 87 -9.84 8.68 -3.84
N SER A 88 -10.14 9.59 -2.91
CA SER A 88 -11.51 9.78 -2.44
C SER A 88 -12.46 10.27 -3.54
N ASP A 89 -11.97 11.08 -4.47
CA ASP A 89 -12.79 11.57 -5.59
C ASP A 89 -13.21 10.45 -6.53
N HIS A 90 -12.43 9.37 -6.59
CA HIS A 90 -12.72 8.19 -7.40
C HIS A 90 -13.41 7.08 -6.58
N GLY A 91 -13.41 7.21 -5.25
CA GLY A 91 -13.94 6.19 -4.37
C GLY A 91 -13.21 4.85 -4.45
N GLY A 92 -11.91 4.88 -4.74
CA GLY A 92 -11.14 3.65 -4.89
C GLY A 92 -9.64 3.88 -4.99
N TYR A 93 -8.93 2.78 -5.22
CA TYR A 93 -7.48 2.82 -5.34
C TYR A 93 -7.06 3.17 -6.76
N ILE A 94 -6.00 3.97 -6.86
CA ILE A 94 -5.37 4.32 -8.13
C ILE A 94 -3.90 3.95 -8.09
N PHE A 95 -3.32 3.74 -9.28
CA PHE A 95 -1.89 3.65 -9.52
C PHE A 95 -1.45 4.96 -10.15
N GLN A 96 -0.55 5.68 -9.47
CA GLN A 96 -0.14 7.03 -9.85
C GLN A 96 1.37 7.08 -10.06
N TRP A 97 1.81 7.71 -11.13
CA TRP A 97 3.22 7.86 -11.45
C TRP A 97 3.52 9.27 -11.94
N LYS A 98 4.79 9.66 -11.90
CA LYS A 98 5.23 10.94 -12.42
C LYS A 98 5.49 10.84 -13.92
N ARG A 99 4.95 11.78 -14.67
CA ARG A 99 5.30 11.96 -16.07
C ARG A 99 6.45 12.94 -16.19
N LYS A 100 7.44 12.59 -16.99
CA LYS A 100 8.59 13.45 -17.22
C LYS A 100 8.14 14.79 -17.82
N GLY A 101 8.31 15.88 -17.04
CA GLY A 101 7.97 17.23 -17.48
C GLY A 101 6.49 17.59 -17.49
N ARG A 102 5.59 16.75 -16.98
CA ARG A 102 4.15 16.97 -17.09
C ARG A 102 3.35 16.69 -15.80
N GLY A 103 3.98 16.65 -14.65
CA GLY A 103 3.28 16.34 -13.40
C GLY A 103 3.01 14.85 -13.24
N GLN A 104 1.83 14.50 -12.75
CA GLN A 104 1.48 13.11 -12.42
C GLN A 104 0.39 12.58 -13.34
N ASP A 105 0.44 11.29 -13.60
CA ASP A 105 -0.58 10.57 -14.33
C ASP A 105 -1.08 9.42 -13.47
N TYR A 106 -2.24 8.86 -13.79
CA TYR A 106 -2.80 7.77 -12.99
C TYR A 106 -3.71 6.87 -13.82
N LYS A 107 -3.96 5.69 -13.26
CA LYS A 107 -4.98 4.74 -13.71
C LYS A 107 -5.73 4.21 -12.51
N ASN A 108 -6.98 3.84 -12.71
CA ASN A 108 -7.68 3.04 -11.70
C ASN A 108 -6.93 1.73 -11.51
N LEU A 109 -6.72 1.35 -10.24
CA LEU A 109 -6.10 0.07 -9.93
C LEU A 109 -7.17 -1.02 -10.06
N ASN A 110 -7.02 -1.86 -11.05
CA ASN A 110 -7.90 -2.99 -11.30
C ASN A 110 -7.07 -4.27 -11.48
N CYS A 111 -7.74 -5.39 -11.72
CA CYS A 111 -7.05 -6.67 -11.84
C CYS A 111 -6.05 -6.71 -13.01
N ASP A 112 -6.34 -6.02 -14.10
CA ASP A 112 -5.44 -5.99 -15.26
C ASP A 112 -4.16 -5.23 -14.94
N VAL A 113 -4.26 -4.05 -14.32
CA VAL A 113 -3.11 -3.25 -13.90
C VAL A 113 -2.29 -4.03 -12.86
N ALA A 114 -2.95 -4.64 -11.88
CA ALA A 114 -2.28 -5.42 -10.85
C ALA A 114 -1.53 -6.61 -11.45
N PHE A 115 -2.16 -7.34 -12.36
CA PHE A 115 -1.57 -8.52 -13.00
C PHE A 115 -0.34 -8.16 -13.83
N GLU A 116 -0.28 -6.96 -14.39
CA GLU A 116 0.86 -6.44 -15.16
C GLU A 116 1.92 -5.78 -14.29
N SER A 117 1.78 -5.84 -12.98
CA SER A 117 2.64 -5.11 -12.04
C SER A 117 3.38 -6.06 -11.10
N VAL A 118 4.51 -5.58 -10.59
CA VAL A 118 5.28 -6.24 -9.52
C VAL A 118 5.51 -5.22 -8.42
N ILE A 119 5.30 -5.62 -7.16
CA ILE A 119 5.62 -4.79 -6.01
C ILE A 119 7.14 -4.70 -5.88
N VAL A 120 7.67 -3.48 -5.88
CA VAL A 120 9.13 -3.23 -5.77
C VAL A 120 9.51 -2.52 -4.48
N GLY A 121 8.54 -2.11 -3.68
CA GLY A 121 8.76 -1.46 -2.39
C GLY A 121 7.50 -0.79 -1.89
N ASN A 122 7.67 0.16 -0.99
CA ASN A 122 6.55 0.98 -0.49
C ASN A 122 7.05 2.39 -0.16
N ILE A 123 6.11 3.30 0.03
CA ILE A 123 6.41 4.73 0.19
C ILE A 123 7.19 5.05 1.47
N PHE A 124 7.17 4.17 2.47
CA PHE A 124 7.87 4.38 3.73
C PHE A 124 9.30 3.86 3.69
N GLU A 125 9.51 2.66 3.15
CA GLU A 125 10.82 2.02 3.13
C GLU A 125 11.65 2.39 1.90
N ASN A 126 10.99 2.73 0.79
CA ASN A 126 11.65 2.93 -0.51
C ASN A 126 11.16 4.21 -1.23
N PRO A 127 11.07 5.37 -0.55
CA PRO A 127 10.55 6.58 -1.18
C PRO A 127 11.37 7.06 -2.38
N GLU A 128 12.66 6.71 -2.42
CA GLU A 128 13.56 7.06 -3.52
C GLU A 128 13.14 6.47 -4.86
N LEU A 129 12.38 5.40 -4.86
CA LEU A 129 11.90 4.77 -6.10
C LEU A 129 10.92 5.66 -6.88
N LEU A 130 10.32 6.65 -6.22
CA LEU A 130 9.35 7.56 -6.83
C LEU A 130 9.99 8.86 -7.37
N ASN A 131 11.26 9.04 -7.19
CA ASN A 131 11.97 10.25 -7.64
C ASN A 131 12.45 10.14 -9.08
#